data_98a84fdd3dc607cb721e701c54dd07bf
#
_entry.id   98a84fdd3dc607cb721e701c54dd07bf
#
_cell.length_a   1.000
_cell.length_b   1.000
_cell.length_c   1.000
_cell.angle_alpha   90.00
_cell.angle_beta   90.00
_cell.angle_gamma   90.00
#
_symmetry.space_group_name_H-M   'P 1'
#
loop_
_entity.id
_entity.type
_entity.pdbx_description
1 polymer ?
#
loop_
_entity_poly.entity_id
_entity_poly.type
_entity_poly.pdbx_seq_one_letter_code
_entity_poly.pdbx_strand_id
1 'polypeptide(L)'
;MFLTTVTGIHVVFLSALLMLCAGANAAEESPKAEYFADRSGQYNLETLRDNPQWFVPLAEKPWFGRVHTHWYRIHLHNPSNQPIERVLSTGVANPPLLNAYWVRGGEAPLTLRPGTGVTATHYARHTNVSLLLRLEPGEKGNVYIQYRSLANFPLSLHVIDEPTFLERSYVFTLLNGVSLGLGLVLLLFFVVQFFLRPSAALGFYCLFIFCILLFMVQIFGYGWRLFFPAQTTLNIHITALAAAFIYVFYFLFVANIFAFRQHNPLLYRGLIGFSLAITILALIGIF
;
A
#
# COMPACT_ATOMS: atom_id res chain seq x y z
N MET A 1 34.28 12.39 -9.04
CA MET A 1 33.38 12.40 -10.17
C MET A 1 32.30 11.28 -10.10
N PHE A 2 32.63 10.01 -9.87
CA PHE A 2 31.64 8.92 -9.74
C PHE A 2 30.68 9.10 -8.53
N LEU A 3 31.20 9.52 -7.38
CA LEU A 3 30.41 9.73 -6.15
C LEU A 3 29.38 10.88 -6.32
N THR A 4 29.76 11.97 -6.96
CA THR A 4 28.86 13.11 -7.18
C THR A 4 27.74 12.80 -8.15
N THR A 5 27.98 11.95 -9.14
CA THR A 5 26.95 11.51 -10.10
C THR A 5 25.96 10.54 -9.41
N VAL A 6 26.45 9.60 -8.58
CA VAL A 6 25.59 8.63 -7.87
C VAL A 6 24.72 9.34 -6.83
N THR A 7 25.26 10.28 -6.06
CA THR A 7 24.49 11.06 -5.08
C THR A 7 23.45 11.96 -5.76
N GLY A 8 23.78 12.58 -6.91
CA GLY A 8 22.83 13.38 -7.68
C GLY A 8 21.65 12.58 -8.19
N ILE A 9 21.88 11.40 -8.75
CA ILE A 9 20.83 10.50 -9.24
C ILE A 9 19.94 10.02 -8.09
N HIS A 10 20.51 9.71 -6.90
CA HIS A 10 19.74 9.31 -5.72
C HIS A 10 18.79 10.41 -5.23
N VAL A 11 19.29 11.64 -5.14
CA VAL A 11 18.47 12.78 -4.69
C VAL A 11 17.33 13.04 -5.67
N VAL A 12 17.58 12.99 -6.97
CA VAL A 12 16.54 13.16 -7.98
C VAL A 12 15.52 12.03 -7.94
N PHE A 13 15.97 10.78 -7.82
CA PHE A 13 15.08 9.61 -7.76
C PHE A 13 14.22 9.61 -6.47
N LEU A 14 14.82 9.89 -5.31
CA LEU A 14 14.11 9.97 -4.04
C LEU A 14 13.14 11.16 -4.01
N SER A 15 13.53 12.31 -4.58
CA SER A 15 12.67 13.49 -4.68
C SER A 15 11.50 13.26 -5.63
N ALA A 16 11.74 12.62 -6.76
CA ALA A 16 10.67 12.23 -7.69
C ALA A 16 9.70 11.23 -7.04
N LEU A 17 10.21 10.27 -6.27
CA LEU A 17 9.41 9.32 -5.51
C LEU A 17 8.53 10.00 -4.46
N LEU A 18 9.10 10.94 -3.70
CA LEU A 18 8.39 11.72 -2.69
C LEU A 18 7.33 12.64 -3.31
N MET A 19 7.62 13.26 -4.46
CA MET A 19 6.65 14.07 -5.20
C MET A 19 5.49 13.26 -5.77
N LEU A 20 5.75 12.03 -6.23
CA LEU A 20 4.71 11.11 -6.70
C LEU A 20 3.78 10.67 -5.57
N CYS A 21 4.32 10.48 -4.35
CA CYS A 21 3.51 10.18 -3.16
C CYS A 21 2.72 11.39 -2.65
N ALA A 22 3.22 12.61 -2.82
CA ALA A 22 2.59 13.84 -2.34
C ALA A 22 1.47 14.36 -3.27
N GLY A 23 1.56 14.11 -4.58
CA GLY A 23 0.58 14.59 -5.57
C GLY A 23 -0.80 13.92 -5.52
N ALA A 24 -0.97 12.87 -4.72
CA ALA A 24 -2.22 12.12 -4.62
C ALA A 24 -3.27 12.74 -3.67
N ASN A 25 -2.94 13.82 -2.96
CA ASN A 25 -3.80 14.43 -1.93
C ASN A 25 -4.47 15.73 -2.38
N ALA A 26 -5.03 15.80 -3.59
CA ALA A 26 -5.95 16.88 -3.93
C ALA A 26 -7.22 16.75 -3.09
N ALA A 27 -7.67 17.87 -2.48
CA ALA A 27 -8.78 17.95 -1.54
C ALA A 27 -10.04 17.26 -2.08
N GLU A 28 -10.27 16.05 -1.59
CA GLU A 28 -11.52 15.30 -1.80
C GLU A 28 -12.42 15.50 -0.59
N GLU A 29 -13.73 15.67 -0.83
CA GLU A 29 -14.69 15.48 0.24
C GLU A 29 -14.52 14.06 0.79
N SER A 30 -13.90 13.98 1.95
CA SER A 30 -13.90 12.73 2.69
C SER A 30 -15.35 12.35 2.95
N PRO A 31 -15.80 11.17 2.55
CA PRO A 31 -17.16 10.75 2.80
C PRO A 31 -17.47 10.89 4.29
N LYS A 32 -18.72 11.15 4.66
CA LYS A 32 -19.15 11.07 6.06
C LYS A 32 -18.92 9.65 6.54
N ALA A 33 -17.70 9.40 6.97
CA ALA A 33 -17.24 8.11 7.42
C ALA A 33 -17.04 8.13 8.93
N GLU A 34 -17.43 7.04 9.55
CA GLU A 34 -17.30 6.80 10.97
C GLU A 34 -16.41 5.59 11.20
N TYR A 35 -15.84 5.50 12.36
CA TYR A 35 -14.82 4.51 12.71
C TYR A 35 -15.12 3.83 14.04
N PHE A 36 -14.88 2.53 14.10
CA PHE A 36 -14.89 1.75 15.33
C PHE A 36 -13.63 0.87 15.42
N ALA A 37 -12.96 0.89 16.57
CA ALA A 37 -11.76 0.09 16.84
C ALA A 37 -12.13 -1.20 17.58
N ASP A 38 -12.17 -2.31 16.88
CA ASP A 38 -12.34 -3.62 17.49
C ASP A 38 -10.99 -4.17 17.96
N ARG A 39 -10.69 -3.98 19.25
CA ARG A 39 -9.46 -4.45 19.87
C ARG A 39 -9.48 -5.97 20.13
N SER A 40 -10.66 -6.55 20.24
CA SER A 40 -10.84 -7.99 20.51
C SER A 40 -10.83 -8.83 19.23
N GLY A 41 -11.23 -8.24 18.11
CA GLY A 41 -11.45 -8.93 16.84
C GLY A 41 -12.67 -9.85 16.83
N GLN A 42 -13.59 -9.69 17.80
CA GLN A 42 -14.73 -10.58 18.02
C GLN A 42 -16.05 -10.03 17.49
N TYR A 43 -16.11 -8.74 17.17
CA TYR A 43 -17.34 -8.11 16.71
C TYR A 43 -17.63 -8.46 15.25
N ASN A 44 -18.89 -8.79 15.00
CA ASN A 44 -19.44 -9.05 13.66
C ASN A 44 -20.31 -7.88 13.18
N LEU A 45 -20.74 -7.94 11.93
CA LEU A 45 -21.57 -6.90 11.32
C LEU A 45 -22.91 -6.70 12.05
N GLU A 46 -23.55 -7.77 12.48
CA GLU A 46 -24.87 -7.71 13.17
C GLU A 46 -24.75 -6.94 14.48
N THR A 47 -23.77 -7.29 15.32
CA THR A 47 -23.52 -6.59 16.57
C THR A 47 -23.27 -5.10 16.37
N LEU A 48 -22.56 -4.72 15.30
CA LEU A 48 -22.27 -3.32 15.03
C LEU A 48 -23.44 -2.55 14.42
N ARG A 49 -24.34 -3.23 13.71
CA ARG A 49 -25.58 -2.62 13.24
C ARG A 49 -26.54 -2.31 14.41
N ASP A 50 -26.56 -3.19 15.42
CA ASP A 50 -27.41 -3.02 16.60
C ASP A 50 -26.86 -1.96 17.57
N ASN A 51 -25.58 -1.62 17.45
CA ASN A 51 -24.89 -0.65 18.31
C ASN A 51 -24.24 0.50 17.51
N PRO A 52 -25.03 1.30 16.75
CA PRO A 52 -24.51 2.36 15.90
C PRO A 52 -23.79 3.46 16.69
N GLN A 53 -24.07 3.63 17.97
CA GLN A 53 -23.44 4.61 18.88
C GLN A 53 -21.96 4.32 19.18
N TRP A 54 -21.45 3.15 18.84
CA TRP A 54 -20.03 2.81 19.05
C TRP A 54 -19.11 3.44 17.98
N PHE A 55 -19.69 3.87 16.88
CA PHE A 55 -18.93 4.54 15.84
C PHE A 55 -18.70 6.02 16.18
N VAL A 56 -17.46 6.45 15.98
CA VAL A 56 -17.05 7.85 16.12
C VAL A 56 -16.70 8.44 14.76
N PRO A 57 -16.82 9.77 14.57
CA PRO A 57 -16.39 10.40 13.32
C PRO A 57 -14.95 10.01 12.97
N LEU A 58 -14.67 9.73 11.69
CA LEU A 58 -13.34 9.31 11.25
C LEU A 58 -12.25 10.34 11.59
N ALA A 59 -12.60 11.62 11.62
CA ALA A 59 -11.69 12.71 12.03
C ALA A 59 -11.22 12.59 13.49
N GLU A 60 -11.99 11.92 14.35
CA GLU A 60 -11.69 11.71 15.77
C GLU A 60 -10.98 10.37 16.03
N LYS A 61 -10.61 9.64 14.95
CA LYS A 61 -9.92 8.36 15.06
C LYS A 61 -8.63 8.49 15.87
N PRO A 62 -8.45 7.67 16.92
CA PRO A 62 -7.20 7.65 17.66
C PRO A 62 -6.05 7.12 16.79
N TRP A 63 -4.97 7.86 16.69
CA TRP A 63 -3.79 7.51 15.88
C TRP A 63 -2.94 6.38 16.47
N PHE A 64 -3.10 6.09 17.77
CA PHE A 64 -2.22 5.15 18.49
C PHE A 64 -3.01 4.04 19.17
N GLY A 65 -2.50 2.83 19.07
CA GLY A 65 -2.97 1.65 19.76
C GLY A 65 -2.97 0.40 18.87
N ARG A 66 -2.74 -0.75 19.49
CA ARG A 66 -2.91 -2.03 18.80
C ARG A 66 -4.41 -2.29 18.65
N VAL A 67 -4.87 -2.27 17.42
CA VAL A 67 -6.25 -2.59 17.06
C VAL A 67 -6.21 -3.86 16.23
N HIS A 68 -7.01 -4.86 16.64
CA HIS A 68 -7.06 -6.14 15.93
C HIS A 68 -7.78 -5.99 14.59
N THR A 69 -8.93 -5.30 14.59
CA THR A 69 -9.75 -5.09 13.41
C THR A 69 -10.31 -3.67 13.43
N HIS A 70 -10.25 -3.01 12.29
CA HIS A 70 -10.80 -1.69 12.07
C HIS A 70 -12.13 -1.81 11.35
N TRP A 71 -13.14 -1.14 11.86
CA TRP A 71 -14.43 -1.04 11.20
C TRP A 71 -14.68 0.39 10.77
N TYR A 72 -15.14 0.54 9.54
CA TYR A 72 -15.54 1.83 8.97
C TYR A 72 -17.00 1.73 8.55
N ARG A 73 -17.76 2.79 8.79
CA ARG A 73 -19.15 2.95 8.33
C ARG A 73 -19.22 4.18 7.45
N ILE A 74 -19.70 4.04 6.23
CA ILE A 74 -19.79 5.10 5.24
C ILE A 74 -21.24 5.25 4.87
N HIS A 75 -21.78 6.46 5.04
CA HIS A 75 -23.14 6.81 4.68
C HIS A 75 -23.20 7.23 3.22
N LEU A 76 -24.03 6.57 2.44
CA LEU A 76 -24.27 6.89 1.04
C LEU A 76 -25.73 7.27 0.83
N HIS A 77 -25.94 8.26 -0.02
CA HIS A 77 -27.25 8.73 -0.40
C HIS A 77 -27.22 9.20 -1.86
N ASN A 78 -28.18 8.75 -2.64
CA ASN A 78 -28.44 9.29 -3.98
C ASN A 78 -29.61 10.28 -3.92
N PRO A 79 -29.38 11.60 -3.87
CA PRO A 79 -30.47 12.58 -3.85
C PRO A 79 -31.06 12.84 -5.24
N SER A 80 -30.50 12.25 -6.29
CA SER A 80 -30.94 12.49 -7.67
C SER A 80 -32.12 11.59 -8.06
N ASN A 81 -32.79 11.94 -9.17
CA ASN A 81 -33.84 11.16 -9.77
C ASN A 81 -33.35 10.09 -10.77
N GLN A 82 -32.01 9.89 -10.83
CA GLN A 82 -31.38 8.91 -11.71
C GLN A 82 -30.48 7.98 -10.93
N PRO A 83 -30.28 6.73 -11.34
CA PRO A 83 -29.29 5.86 -10.72
C PRO A 83 -27.89 6.46 -10.90
N ILE A 84 -27.08 6.40 -9.84
CA ILE A 84 -25.70 6.87 -9.86
C ILE A 84 -24.74 5.72 -9.55
N GLU A 85 -23.58 5.76 -10.18
CA GLU A 85 -22.47 4.85 -9.88
C GLU A 85 -21.40 5.60 -9.11
N ARG A 86 -20.98 5.02 -8.00
CA ARG A 86 -19.93 5.54 -7.13
C ARG A 86 -18.86 4.49 -6.90
N VAL A 87 -17.63 4.90 -6.89
CA VAL A 87 -16.51 4.04 -6.58
C VAL A 87 -16.00 4.37 -5.17
N LEU A 88 -16.06 3.38 -4.31
CA LEU A 88 -15.43 3.44 -3.00
C LEU A 88 -14.01 2.88 -3.11
N SER A 89 -13.02 3.75 -3.11
CA SER A 89 -11.60 3.40 -3.10
C SER A 89 -11.09 3.31 -1.68
N THR A 90 -10.29 2.28 -1.39
CA THR A 90 -9.72 2.04 -0.06
C THR A 90 -8.27 2.51 0.05
N GLY A 91 -7.63 2.90 -1.06
CA GLY A 91 -6.23 3.30 -1.10
C GLY A 91 -5.23 2.17 -0.81
N VAL A 92 -5.69 0.94 -0.60
CA VAL A 92 -4.84 -0.21 -0.24
C VAL A 92 -4.88 -1.25 -1.35
N ALA A 93 -3.69 -1.70 -1.77
CA ALA A 93 -3.57 -2.68 -2.85
C ALA A 93 -3.77 -4.13 -2.40
N ASN A 94 -3.21 -4.51 -1.26
CA ASN A 94 -3.21 -5.91 -0.79
C ASN A 94 -3.44 -5.99 0.72
N PRO A 95 -4.66 -5.74 1.21
CA PRO A 95 -4.96 -5.86 2.63
C PRO A 95 -4.99 -7.33 3.08
N PRO A 96 -4.47 -7.67 4.27
CA PRO A 96 -4.54 -9.02 4.84
C PRO A 96 -5.98 -9.50 5.02
N LEU A 97 -6.85 -8.59 5.44
CA LEU A 97 -8.29 -8.80 5.52
C LEU A 97 -9.00 -7.52 5.12
N LEU A 98 -9.88 -7.62 4.14
CA LEU A 98 -10.84 -6.58 3.81
C LEU A 98 -12.15 -7.24 3.40
N ASN A 99 -13.18 -7.09 4.23
CA ASN A 99 -14.54 -7.44 3.90
C ASN A 99 -15.37 -6.17 3.85
N ALA A 100 -16.20 -6.02 2.84
CA ALA A 100 -17.13 -4.91 2.75
C ALA A 100 -18.56 -5.45 2.68
N TYR A 101 -19.47 -4.74 3.31
CA TYR A 101 -20.87 -5.10 3.40
C TYR A 101 -21.71 -3.90 3.02
N TRP A 102 -22.54 -4.06 1.99
CA TRP A 102 -23.52 -3.08 1.60
C TRP A 102 -24.84 -3.38 2.32
N VAL A 103 -25.30 -2.44 3.12
CA VAL A 103 -26.53 -2.56 3.89
C VAL A 103 -27.53 -1.54 3.38
N ARG A 104 -28.57 -2.02 2.70
CA ARG A 104 -29.73 -1.26 2.26
C ARG A 104 -30.82 -1.31 3.32
N GLY A 105 -31.70 -0.33 3.33
CA GLY A 105 -32.81 -0.30 4.31
C GLY A 105 -33.70 -1.52 4.18
N GLY A 106 -33.70 -2.42 5.19
CA GLY A 106 -34.58 -3.59 5.26
C GLY A 106 -34.11 -4.84 4.50
N GLU A 107 -33.03 -4.78 3.74
CA GLU A 107 -32.47 -5.93 3.01
C GLU A 107 -31.35 -6.65 3.80
N ALA A 108 -31.13 -7.91 3.43
CA ALA A 108 -29.98 -8.65 3.93
C ALA A 108 -28.65 -8.00 3.45
N PRO A 109 -27.62 -7.95 4.31
CA PRO A 109 -26.34 -7.35 3.92
C PRO A 109 -25.73 -8.07 2.72
N LEU A 110 -25.43 -7.31 1.65
CA LEU A 110 -24.69 -7.83 0.51
C LEU A 110 -23.19 -7.80 0.84
N THR A 111 -22.55 -8.97 0.89
CA THR A 111 -21.09 -9.05 1.09
C THR A 111 -20.38 -8.73 -0.23
N LEU A 112 -19.57 -7.67 -0.21
CA LEU A 112 -18.73 -7.25 -1.31
C LEU A 112 -17.32 -7.81 -1.07
N ARG A 113 -16.94 -8.84 -1.82
CA ARG A 113 -15.60 -9.40 -1.70
C ARG A 113 -14.70 -8.83 -2.81
N PRO A 114 -13.54 -8.25 -2.50
CA PRO A 114 -12.58 -7.88 -3.52
C PRO A 114 -12.19 -9.12 -4.33
N GLY A 115 -12.40 -9.08 -5.64
CA GLY A 115 -11.99 -10.17 -6.55
C GLY A 115 -12.94 -11.36 -6.70
N THR A 116 -14.05 -11.45 -5.97
CA THR A 116 -15.01 -12.55 -6.12
C THR A 116 -16.44 -12.02 -6.14
N GLY A 117 -17.12 -12.10 -7.26
CA GLY A 117 -18.54 -11.86 -7.33
C GLY A 117 -18.99 -10.78 -8.33
N VAL A 118 -20.26 -10.75 -8.60
CA VAL A 118 -21.01 -10.14 -9.69
C VAL A 118 -20.64 -8.68 -10.07
N THR A 119 -20.00 -7.94 -9.19
CA THR A 119 -19.57 -6.54 -9.43
C THR A 119 -18.04 -6.37 -9.57
N ALA A 120 -17.27 -7.40 -9.32
CA ALA A 120 -15.79 -7.35 -9.35
C ALA A 120 -15.21 -7.29 -10.78
N THR A 121 -15.99 -7.51 -11.80
CA THR A 121 -15.53 -7.63 -13.20
C THR A 121 -14.94 -6.34 -13.76
N HIS A 122 -15.34 -5.16 -13.28
CA HIS A 122 -14.82 -3.89 -13.80
C HIS A 122 -13.61 -3.38 -13.02
N TYR A 123 -13.51 -3.64 -11.70
CA TYR A 123 -12.47 -3.09 -10.82
C TYR A 123 -11.36 -4.07 -10.45
N ALA A 124 -11.50 -5.35 -10.73
CA ALA A 124 -10.39 -6.30 -10.69
C ALA A 124 -9.17 -5.88 -11.57
N ARG A 125 -9.34 -4.87 -12.41
CA ARG A 125 -8.28 -4.29 -13.24
C ARG A 125 -7.50 -3.16 -12.55
N HIS A 126 -7.96 -2.67 -11.39
CA HIS A 126 -7.24 -1.64 -10.63
C HIS A 126 -6.25 -2.25 -9.64
N THR A 127 -5.16 -1.55 -9.35
CA THR A 127 -4.12 -2.02 -8.43
C THR A 127 -4.56 -1.94 -6.97
N ASN A 128 -5.42 -0.96 -6.62
CA ASN A 128 -6.00 -0.83 -5.28
C ASN A 128 -7.37 -1.48 -5.21
N VAL A 129 -7.72 -1.98 -4.02
CA VAL A 129 -9.06 -2.52 -3.77
C VAL A 129 -10.07 -1.39 -3.83
N SER A 130 -10.99 -1.50 -4.79
CA SER A 130 -12.06 -0.52 -5.02
C SER A 130 -13.38 -1.27 -5.24
N LEU A 131 -14.48 -0.67 -4.80
CA LEU A 131 -15.81 -1.25 -4.84
C LEU A 131 -16.72 -0.35 -5.67
N LEU A 132 -17.37 -0.90 -6.71
CA LEU A 132 -18.40 -0.20 -7.45
C LEU A 132 -19.74 -0.33 -6.72
N LEU A 133 -20.36 0.79 -6.45
CA LEU A 133 -21.64 0.90 -5.75
C LEU A 133 -22.64 1.61 -6.66
N ARG A 134 -23.71 0.92 -7.02
CA ARG A 134 -24.83 1.50 -7.75
C ARG A 134 -25.94 1.83 -6.76
N LEU A 135 -26.33 3.10 -6.75
CA LEU A 135 -27.41 3.61 -5.92
C LEU A 135 -28.59 4.01 -6.82
N GLU A 136 -29.75 3.45 -6.53
CA GLU A 136 -31.00 3.82 -7.20
C GLU A 136 -31.48 5.22 -6.75
N PRO A 137 -32.39 5.86 -7.49
CA PRO A 137 -32.92 7.19 -7.14
C PRO A 137 -33.47 7.23 -5.72
N GLY A 138 -33.04 8.23 -4.92
CA GLY A 138 -33.46 8.40 -3.52
C GLY A 138 -32.92 7.35 -2.55
N GLU A 139 -32.13 6.39 -3.00
CA GLU A 139 -31.60 5.31 -2.16
C GLU A 139 -30.65 5.83 -1.10
N LYS A 140 -30.79 5.28 0.11
CA LYS A 140 -29.88 5.49 1.25
C LYS A 140 -29.37 4.13 1.73
N GLY A 141 -28.09 4.08 2.05
CA GLY A 141 -27.50 2.86 2.59
C GLY A 141 -26.17 3.13 3.28
N ASN A 142 -25.69 2.10 3.96
CA ASN A 142 -24.41 2.15 4.66
C ASN A 142 -23.48 1.08 4.13
N VAL A 143 -22.24 1.45 3.84
CA VAL A 143 -21.17 0.49 3.60
C VAL A 143 -20.38 0.30 4.89
N TYR A 144 -20.32 -0.94 5.34
CA TYR A 144 -19.44 -1.33 6.45
C TYR A 144 -18.20 -2.01 5.88
N ILE A 145 -17.02 -1.56 6.31
CA ILE A 145 -15.74 -2.16 5.91
C ILE A 145 -15.07 -2.72 7.14
N GLN A 146 -14.82 -4.02 7.13
CA GLN A 146 -13.97 -4.70 8.09
C GLN A 146 -12.56 -4.80 7.54
N TYR A 147 -11.61 -4.21 8.21
CA TYR A 147 -10.23 -4.13 7.75
C TYR A 147 -9.25 -4.54 8.84
N ARG A 148 -8.29 -5.38 8.47
CA ARG A 148 -7.12 -5.69 9.30
C ARG A 148 -5.86 -5.25 8.59
N SER A 149 -4.98 -4.58 9.32
CA SER A 149 -3.64 -4.21 8.85
C SER A 149 -2.58 -4.76 9.78
N LEU A 150 -1.50 -5.29 9.23
CA LEU A 150 -0.34 -5.72 10.03
C LEU A 150 0.43 -4.53 10.63
N ALA A 151 0.37 -3.38 10.00
CA ALA A 151 1.13 -2.19 10.37
C ALA A 151 0.27 -1.01 10.85
N ASN A 152 -1.00 -1.26 11.20
CA ASN A 152 -1.97 -0.22 11.63
C ASN A 152 -2.12 0.97 10.66
N PHE A 153 -1.84 0.78 9.37
CA PHE A 153 -2.09 1.81 8.37
C PHE A 153 -3.61 2.04 8.23
N PRO A 154 -4.06 3.29 8.35
CA PRO A 154 -5.47 3.60 8.13
C PRO A 154 -5.84 3.40 6.66
N LEU A 155 -7.12 3.06 6.40
CA LEU A 155 -7.65 3.14 5.05
C LEU A 155 -7.82 4.61 4.66
N SER A 156 -7.45 4.93 3.41
CA SER A 156 -7.77 6.20 2.76
C SER A 156 -9.06 6.01 1.97
N LEU A 157 -10.20 6.27 2.63
CA LEU A 157 -11.51 6.05 2.04
C LEU A 157 -11.94 7.26 1.20
N HIS A 158 -12.18 7.02 -0.08
CA HIS A 158 -12.67 8.03 -1.01
C HIS A 158 -13.89 7.48 -1.76
N VAL A 159 -14.94 8.28 -1.83
CA VAL A 159 -16.14 7.98 -2.62
C VAL A 159 -16.20 8.98 -3.76
N ILE A 160 -15.94 8.51 -4.96
CA ILE A 160 -15.86 9.34 -6.17
C ILE A 160 -16.72 8.74 -7.29
N ASP A 161 -17.05 9.54 -8.28
CA ASP A 161 -17.71 9.06 -9.48
C ASP A 161 -16.76 8.22 -10.36
N GLU A 162 -17.33 7.30 -11.11
CA GLU A 162 -16.56 6.36 -11.93
C GLU A 162 -15.63 7.04 -12.94
N PRO A 163 -16.06 8.07 -13.71
CA PRO A 163 -15.17 8.73 -14.67
C PRO A 163 -13.94 9.35 -14.02
N THR A 164 -14.12 10.06 -12.91
CA THR A 164 -13.01 10.66 -12.14
C THR A 164 -12.08 9.59 -11.56
N PHE A 165 -12.63 8.47 -11.08
CA PHE A 165 -11.83 7.35 -10.62
C PHE A 165 -10.97 6.75 -11.74
N LEU A 166 -11.53 6.56 -12.92
CA LEU A 166 -10.80 6.02 -14.06
C LEU A 166 -9.68 6.95 -14.50
N GLU A 167 -9.94 8.25 -14.62
CA GLU A 167 -8.93 9.25 -14.98
C GLU A 167 -7.75 9.21 -14.01
N ARG A 168 -8.01 9.28 -12.70
CA ARG A 168 -6.96 9.21 -11.67
C ARG A 168 -6.20 7.89 -11.72
N SER A 169 -6.91 6.80 -11.94
CA SER A 169 -6.31 5.47 -12.06
C SER A 169 -5.36 5.37 -13.24
N TYR A 170 -5.69 5.99 -14.37
CA TYR A 170 -4.80 6.07 -15.54
C TYR A 170 -3.53 6.85 -15.22
N VAL A 171 -3.67 8.06 -14.65
CA VAL A 171 -2.53 8.89 -14.28
C VAL A 171 -1.63 8.17 -13.29
N PHE A 172 -2.21 7.58 -12.25
CA PHE A 172 -1.46 6.81 -11.24
C PHE A 172 -0.72 5.62 -11.86
N THR A 173 -1.39 4.84 -12.72
CA THR A 173 -0.79 3.69 -13.41
C THR A 173 0.33 4.11 -14.35
N LEU A 174 0.16 5.21 -15.08
CA LEU A 174 1.20 5.77 -15.96
C LEU A 174 2.44 6.19 -15.16
N LEU A 175 2.25 6.96 -14.09
CA LEU A 175 3.34 7.42 -13.24
C LEU A 175 4.10 6.25 -12.58
N ASN A 176 3.38 5.24 -12.09
CA ASN A 176 3.98 4.03 -11.56
C ASN A 176 4.76 3.24 -12.63
N GLY A 177 4.20 3.13 -13.83
CA GLY A 177 4.86 2.48 -14.96
C GLY A 177 6.16 3.19 -15.36
N VAL A 178 6.14 4.52 -15.43
CA VAL A 178 7.34 5.34 -15.70
C VAL A 178 8.38 5.14 -14.59
N SER A 179 7.96 5.19 -13.32
CA SER A 179 8.87 5.03 -12.18
C SER A 179 9.53 3.64 -12.16
N LEU A 180 8.76 2.58 -12.39
CA LEU A 180 9.27 1.22 -12.48
C LEU A 180 10.18 1.05 -13.71
N GLY A 181 9.82 1.62 -14.85
CA GLY A 181 10.62 1.61 -16.07
C GLY A 181 11.98 2.28 -15.89
N LEU A 182 12.00 3.49 -15.31
CA LEU A 182 13.24 4.19 -14.98
C LEU A 182 14.11 3.41 -14.00
N GLY A 183 13.51 2.85 -12.95
CA GLY A 183 14.21 1.99 -11.99
C GLY A 183 14.81 0.74 -12.63
N LEU A 184 14.11 0.10 -13.57
CA LEU A 184 14.61 -1.05 -14.31
C LEU A 184 15.79 -0.68 -15.22
N VAL A 185 15.70 0.44 -15.96
CA VAL A 185 16.81 0.95 -16.78
C VAL A 185 18.04 1.22 -15.91
N LEU A 186 17.83 1.83 -14.74
CA LEU A 186 18.90 2.10 -13.79
C LEU A 186 19.54 0.80 -13.29
N LEU A 187 18.73 -0.20 -12.91
CA LEU A 187 19.23 -1.51 -12.50
C LEU A 187 20.05 -2.16 -13.60
N LEU A 188 19.54 -2.20 -14.82
CA LEU A 188 20.25 -2.81 -15.96
C LEU A 188 21.58 -2.09 -16.23
N PHE A 189 21.60 -0.76 -16.17
CA PHE A 189 22.84 0.02 -16.32
C PHE A 189 23.89 -0.40 -15.28
N PHE A 190 23.53 -0.48 -14.00
CA PHE A 190 24.49 -0.86 -12.95
C PHE A 190 24.86 -2.34 -12.99
N VAL A 191 23.98 -3.22 -13.42
CA VAL A 191 24.30 -4.62 -13.68
C VAL A 191 25.37 -4.75 -14.78
N VAL A 192 25.22 -4.02 -15.89
CA VAL A 192 26.25 -3.98 -16.95
C VAL A 192 27.58 -3.43 -16.39
N GLN A 193 27.53 -2.34 -15.62
CA GLN A 193 28.75 -1.80 -14.98
C GLN A 193 29.40 -2.82 -14.02
N PHE A 194 28.61 -3.59 -13.28
CA PHE A 194 29.11 -4.65 -12.41
C PHE A 194 29.85 -5.75 -13.19
N PHE A 195 29.32 -6.18 -14.34
CA PHE A 195 30.02 -7.16 -15.18
C PHE A 195 31.30 -6.61 -15.82
N LEU A 196 31.33 -5.33 -16.18
CA LEU A 196 32.51 -4.69 -16.76
C LEU A 196 33.60 -4.40 -15.71
N ARG A 197 33.19 -4.05 -14.49
CA ARG A 197 34.11 -3.68 -13.37
C ARG A 197 33.58 -4.22 -12.06
N PRO A 198 33.77 -5.53 -11.80
CA PRO A 198 33.24 -6.17 -10.59
C PRO A 198 33.77 -5.51 -9.32
N SER A 199 32.84 -5.09 -8.45
CA SER A 199 33.18 -4.63 -7.12
C SER A 199 32.05 -4.96 -6.15
N ALA A 200 32.38 -5.22 -4.88
CA ALA A 200 31.38 -5.53 -3.86
C ALA A 200 30.38 -4.37 -3.68
N ALA A 201 30.85 -3.13 -3.76
CA ALA A 201 29.98 -1.95 -3.68
C ALA A 201 28.93 -1.93 -4.80
N LEU A 202 29.34 -2.17 -6.05
CA LEU A 202 28.39 -2.24 -7.19
C LEU A 202 27.41 -3.40 -7.05
N GLY A 203 27.87 -4.56 -6.58
CA GLY A 203 27.00 -5.70 -6.35
C GLY A 203 25.93 -5.41 -5.31
N PHE A 204 26.28 -4.82 -4.17
CA PHE A 204 25.30 -4.42 -3.15
C PHE A 204 24.37 -3.32 -3.63
N TYR A 205 24.84 -2.42 -4.49
CA TYR A 205 24.01 -1.39 -5.08
C TYR A 205 22.97 -1.96 -6.05
N CYS A 206 23.34 -2.92 -6.89
CA CYS A 206 22.39 -3.63 -7.75
C CYS A 206 21.31 -4.35 -6.94
N LEU A 207 21.70 -5.03 -5.85
CA LEU A 207 20.76 -5.71 -4.96
C LEU A 207 19.83 -4.71 -4.25
N PHE A 208 20.36 -3.56 -3.84
CA PHE A 208 19.56 -2.47 -3.26
C PHE A 208 18.48 -1.96 -4.22
N ILE A 209 18.85 -1.64 -5.49
CA ILE A 209 17.89 -1.19 -6.49
C ILE A 209 16.87 -2.29 -6.79
N PHE A 210 17.31 -3.54 -6.92
CA PHE A 210 16.42 -4.67 -7.14
C PHE A 210 15.37 -4.80 -6.02
N CYS A 211 15.78 -4.68 -4.74
CA CYS A 211 14.85 -4.72 -3.62
C CYS A 211 13.87 -3.54 -3.61
N ILE A 212 14.32 -2.33 -4.01
CA ILE A 212 13.43 -1.18 -4.17
C ILE A 212 12.38 -1.46 -5.24
N LEU A 213 12.77 -1.98 -6.40
CA LEU A 213 11.83 -2.29 -7.48
C LEU A 213 10.83 -3.37 -7.04
N LEU A 214 11.31 -4.41 -6.37
CA LEU A 214 10.45 -5.46 -5.84
C LEU A 214 9.44 -4.90 -4.83
N PHE A 215 9.89 -4.05 -3.92
CA PHE A 215 9.05 -3.38 -2.93
C PHE A 215 7.99 -2.48 -3.60
N MET A 216 8.38 -1.71 -4.64
CA MET A 216 7.46 -0.88 -5.41
C MET A 216 6.41 -1.70 -6.14
N VAL A 217 6.80 -2.80 -6.81
CA VAL A 217 5.87 -3.72 -7.47
C VAL A 217 4.82 -4.23 -6.49
N GLN A 218 5.21 -4.51 -5.25
CA GLN A 218 4.30 -4.98 -4.22
C GLN A 218 3.38 -3.86 -3.70
N ILE A 219 3.91 -2.68 -3.36
CA ILE A 219 3.13 -1.55 -2.84
C ILE A 219 2.15 -1.01 -3.89
N PHE A 220 2.56 -0.95 -5.16
CA PHE A 220 1.66 -0.53 -6.24
C PHE A 220 0.59 -1.58 -6.59
N GLY A 221 0.60 -2.75 -5.93
CA GLY A 221 -0.40 -3.79 -6.12
C GLY A 221 -0.18 -4.69 -7.33
N TYR A 222 0.92 -4.53 -8.06
CA TYR A 222 1.22 -5.42 -9.19
C TYR A 222 1.61 -6.83 -8.73
N GLY A 223 2.23 -6.97 -7.55
CA GLY A 223 2.67 -8.23 -6.99
C GLY A 223 1.52 -9.22 -6.83
N TRP A 224 0.47 -8.84 -6.09
CA TRP A 224 -0.68 -9.71 -5.86
C TRP A 224 -1.54 -9.90 -7.13
N ARG A 225 -1.60 -8.88 -7.98
CA ARG A 225 -2.44 -8.93 -9.16
C ARG A 225 -1.87 -9.80 -10.29
N LEU A 226 -0.55 -9.72 -10.52
CA LEU A 226 0.10 -10.35 -11.67
C LEU A 226 0.79 -11.67 -11.32
N PHE A 227 1.37 -11.75 -10.13
CA PHE A 227 2.22 -12.89 -9.77
C PHE A 227 1.54 -13.84 -8.79
N PHE A 228 0.84 -13.34 -7.78
CA PHE A 228 0.30 -14.15 -6.68
C PHE A 228 -1.14 -13.77 -6.30
N PRO A 229 -2.12 -13.84 -7.21
CA PRO A 229 -3.47 -13.28 -6.99
C PRO A 229 -4.25 -13.92 -5.84
N ALA A 230 -3.94 -15.17 -5.48
CA ALA A 230 -4.63 -15.88 -4.39
C ALA A 230 -3.82 -15.95 -3.08
N GLN A 231 -2.60 -15.38 -3.04
CA GLN A 231 -1.66 -15.58 -1.94
C GLN A 231 -1.32 -14.25 -1.23
N THR A 232 -2.32 -13.66 -0.58
CA THR A 232 -2.18 -12.39 0.15
C THR A 232 -1.05 -12.43 1.17
N THR A 233 -0.96 -13.52 1.95
CA THR A 233 0.08 -13.70 2.97
C THR A 233 1.48 -13.70 2.37
N LEU A 234 1.69 -14.41 1.25
CA LEU A 234 2.98 -14.44 0.56
C LEU A 234 3.39 -13.05 0.07
N ASN A 235 2.46 -12.30 -0.50
CA ASN A 235 2.72 -10.92 -0.95
C ASN A 235 3.17 -10.01 0.20
N ILE A 236 2.54 -10.13 1.37
CA ILE A 236 2.90 -9.37 2.56
C ILE A 236 4.32 -9.73 3.02
N HIS A 237 4.66 -11.02 3.06
CA HIS A 237 6.01 -11.47 3.43
C HIS A 237 7.06 -10.98 2.44
N ILE A 238 6.80 -11.05 1.14
CA ILE A 238 7.70 -10.52 0.11
C ILE A 238 7.92 -9.01 0.30
N THR A 239 6.84 -8.27 0.59
CA THR A 239 6.93 -6.82 0.85
C THR A 239 7.79 -6.52 2.06
N ALA A 240 7.57 -7.23 3.17
CA ALA A 240 8.33 -7.05 4.41
C ALA A 240 9.82 -7.40 4.23
N LEU A 241 10.12 -8.51 3.56
CA LEU A 241 11.50 -8.91 3.25
C LEU A 241 12.18 -7.92 2.31
N ALA A 242 11.51 -7.48 1.25
CA ALA A 242 12.05 -6.49 0.34
C ALA A 242 12.39 -5.18 1.07
N ALA A 243 11.49 -4.71 1.96
CA ALA A 243 11.72 -3.52 2.78
C ALA A 243 12.95 -3.69 3.69
N ALA A 244 13.09 -4.83 4.37
CA ALA A 244 14.24 -5.11 5.22
C ALA A 244 15.56 -5.15 4.42
N PHE A 245 15.56 -5.83 3.28
CA PHE A 245 16.76 -5.97 2.45
C PHE A 245 17.17 -4.67 1.76
N ILE A 246 16.26 -3.71 1.52
CA ILE A 246 16.63 -2.35 1.10
C ILE A 246 17.63 -1.75 2.08
N TYR A 247 17.35 -1.77 3.39
CA TYR A 247 18.27 -1.24 4.40
C TYR A 247 19.57 -2.04 4.48
N VAL A 248 19.49 -3.38 4.47
CA VAL A 248 20.67 -4.25 4.52
C VAL A 248 21.65 -3.94 3.38
N PHE A 249 21.17 -3.98 2.15
CA PHE A 249 22.03 -3.75 0.99
C PHE A 249 22.49 -2.31 0.87
N TYR A 250 21.67 -1.34 1.30
CA TYR A 250 22.12 0.05 1.41
C TYR A 250 23.29 0.22 2.38
N PHE A 251 23.21 -0.33 3.60
CA PHE A 251 24.30 -0.23 4.55
C PHE A 251 25.56 -0.99 4.10
N LEU A 252 25.41 -2.15 3.48
CA LEU A 252 26.53 -2.88 2.89
C LEU A 252 27.17 -2.11 1.73
N PHE A 253 26.39 -1.47 0.89
CA PHE A 253 26.87 -0.58 -0.15
C PHE A 253 27.68 0.59 0.44
N VAL A 254 27.12 1.31 1.40
CA VAL A 254 27.77 2.44 2.06
C VAL A 254 29.08 2.00 2.75
N ALA A 255 29.06 0.88 3.47
CA ALA A 255 30.23 0.34 4.16
C ALA A 255 31.39 -0.01 3.19
N ASN A 256 31.06 -0.49 1.99
CA ASN A 256 32.07 -0.85 0.98
C ASN A 256 32.56 0.36 0.18
N ILE A 257 31.67 1.32 -0.19
CA ILE A 257 32.08 2.49 -0.97
C ILE A 257 33.00 3.43 -0.21
N PHE A 258 32.78 3.56 1.13
CA PHE A 258 33.65 4.36 2.00
C PHE A 258 34.79 3.56 2.60
N ALA A 259 34.95 2.30 2.24
CA ALA A 259 35.97 1.40 2.76
C ALA A 259 36.07 1.40 4.31
N PHE A 260 34.95 1.45 5.02
CA PHE A 260 34.89 1.54 6.48
C PHE A 260 35.60 0.38 7.16
N ARG A 261 35.69 -0.79 6.54
CA ARG A 261 36.44 -1.91 7.05
C ARG A 261 37.92 -1.54 7.32
N GLN A 262 38.49 -0.64 6.49
CA GLN A 262 39.91 -0.22 6.60
C GLN A 262 40.08 1.05 7.45
N HIS A 263 39.16 2.02 7.29
CA HIS A 263 39.32 3.34 7.92
C HIS A 263 38.63 3.44 9.28
N ASN A 264 37.52 2.73 9.50
CA ASN A 264 36.78 2.75 10.75
C ASN A 264 36.11 1.40 11.02
N PRO A 265 36.86 0.41 11.56
CA PRO A 265 36.36 -0.94 11.76
C PRO A 265 35.18 -1.03 12.78
N LEU A 266 35.09 -0.07 13.70
CA LEU A 266 33.99 -0.01 14.66
C LEU A 266 32.67 0.34 13.96
N LEU A 267 32.71 1.38 13.12
CA LEU A 267 31.54 1.77 12.33
C LEU A 267 31.11 0.65 11.36
N TYR A 268 32.07 -0.02 10.73
CA TYR A 268 31.78 -1.17 9.87
C TYR A 268 31.03 -2.28 10.63
N ARG A 269 31.52 -2.66 11.82
CA ARG A 269 30.85 -3.67 12.66
C ARG A 269 29.47 -3.22 13.12
N GLY A 270 29.31 -1.93 13.43
CA GLY A 270 28.01 -1.34 13.78
C GLY A 270 27.00 -1.45 12.64
N LEU A 271 27.37 -1.11 11.40
CA LEU A 271 26.50 -1.22 10.22
C LEU A 271 26.12 -2.68 9.92
N ILE A 272 27.06 -3.62 10.03
CA ILE A 272 26.78 -5.05 9.85
C ILE A 272 25.83 -5.55 10.94
N GLY A 273 26.12 -5.22 12.22
CA GLY A 273 25.26 -5.62 13.35
C GLY A 273 23.83 -5.07 13.20
N PHE A 274 23.70 -3.81 12.78
CA PHE A 274 22.40 -3.19 12.53
C PHE A 274 21.64 -3.86 11.36
N SER A 275 22.35 -4.18 10.26
CA SER A 275 21.78 -4.92 9.14
C SER A 275 21.27 -6.30 9.54
N LEU A 276 22.04 -7.03 10.37
CA LEU A 276 21.62 -8.31 10.93
C LEU A 276 20.40 -8.17 11.84
N ALA A 277 20.38 -7.15 12.71
CA ALA A 277 19.24 -6.90 13.59
C ALA A 277 17.95 -6.63 12.80
N ILE A 278 18.01 -5.81 11.74
CA ILE A 278 16.86 -5.56 10.86
C ILE A 278 16.39 -6.86 10.20
N THR A 279 17.31 -7.69 9.69
CA THR A 279 16.98 -8.96 9.06
C THR A 279 16.28 -9.90 10.04
N ILE A 280 16.81 -10.03 11.26
CA ILE A 280 16.23 -10.87 12.31
C ILE A 280 14.83 -10.36 12.69
N LEU A 281 14.66 -9.05 12.91
CA LEU A 281 13.37 -8.45 13.23
C LEU A 281 12.34 -8.65 12.09
N ALA A 282 12.76 -8.54 10.84
CA ALA A 282 11.89 -8.81 9.69
C ALA A 282 11.46 -10.27 9.64
N LEU A 283 12.36 -11.20 9.90
CA LEU A 283 12.04 -12.64 9.94
C LEU A 283 11.08 -12.98 11.10
N ILE A 284 11.31 -12.42 12.30
CA ILE A 284 10.42 -12.62 13.45
C ILE A 284 9.02 -12.02 13.17
N GLY A 285 8.94 -10.89 12.47
CA GLY A 285 7.67 -10.26 12.12
C GLY A 285 6.88 -10.99 11.02
N ILE A 286 7.52 -11.94 10.33
CA ILE A 286 6.90 -12.79 9.30
C ILE A 286 6.27 -14.05 9.90
N PHE A 287 6.82 -14.58 10.99
CA PHE A 287 6.37 -15.76 11.72
C PHE A 287 5.69 -15.36 13.03
#